data_0acc4e6f1e10a90f5a294cac624b9419
#
_entry.id   0acc4e6f1e10a90f5a294cac624b9419
#
_cell.length_a   1.000
_cell.length_b   1.000
_cell.length_c   1.000
_cell.angle_alpha   90.00
_cell.angle_beta   90.00
_cell.angle_gamma   90.00
#
_symmetry.space_group_name_H-M   'P 1'
#
loop_
_entity.id
_entity.type
_entity.pdbx_description
1 polymer ?
#
loop_
_entity_poly.entity_id
_entity_poly.type
_entity_poly.pdbx_seq_one_letter_code
_entity_poly.pdbx_strand_id
1 'polypeptide(L)'
;MPIYFFVSVSSDFHLFSENIDEIKALGIEAEVSYLADFPEVESRLNSNDVLVSRNFGGLSFQGDMLMRINSVAKKNRIPFLCLPGFKNDDPSVLSLSTVPIDICNQLLSYYESFSFPNLRESLKYLSDLYLGTSLGWVEPESYPEFGTLPKYQKTLTDLKSENSQKKVIAILFYRSHFLANDFEPIQSTIDAIEE
;
A
#
# COMPACT_ATOMS: atom_id res chain seq x y z
N MET A 1 -10.41 -1.94 18.33
CA MET A 1 -9.43 -2.99 17.95
C MET A 1 -8.78 -2.53 16.65
N PRO A 2 -7.58 -1.93 16.72
CA PRO A 2 -6.96 -1.34 15.54
C PRO A 2 -6.26 -2.37 14.64
N ILE A 3 -6.20 -2.02 13.35
CA ILE A 3 -5.31 -2.63 12.37
C ILE A 3 -4.08 -1.73 12.27
N TYR A 4 -2.91 -2.24 12.64
CA TYR A 4 -1.63 -1.55 12.49
C TYR A 4 -0.98 -1.93 11.18
N PHE A 5 -0.75 -0.94 10.34
CA PHE A 5 -0.16 -1.10 9.02
C PHE A 5 1.26 -0.53 8.98
N PHE A 6 2.24 -1.40 8.79
CA PHE A 6 3.65 -1.02 8.71
C PHE A 6 4.13 -1.02 7.26
N VAL A 7 4.62 0.12 6.82
CA VAL A 7 5.07 0.33 5.45
C VAL A 7 6.56 0.62 5.36
N SER A 8 7.15 0.29 4.23
CA SER A 8 8.57 0.55 3.95
C SER A 8 8.80 1.68 2.95
N VAL A 9 7.74 2.21 2.33
CA VAL A 9 7.82 3.25 1.30
C VAL A 9 6.82 4.38 1.57
N SER A 10 7.20 5.60 1.19
CA SER A 10 6.41 6.81 1.45
C SER A 10 5.09 6.88 0.68
N SER A 11 5.02 6.31 -0.52
CA SER A 11 3.78 6.27 -1.29
C SER A 11 2.66 5.50 -0.58
N ASP A 12 3.00 4.39 0.09
CA ASP A 12 2.04 3.61 0.86
C ASP A 12 1.58 4.38 2.11
N PHE A 13 2.52 5.04 2.78
CA PHE A 13 2.22 5.89 3.93
C PHE A 13 1.30 7.06 3.54
N HIS A 14 1.60 7.73 2.43
CA HIS A 14 0.80 8.83 1.91
C HIS A 14 -0.61 8.38 1.57
N LEU A 15 -0.75 7.30 0.78
CA LEU A 15 -2.05 6.75 0.42
C LEU A 15 -2.93 6.48 1.64
N PHE A 16 -2.36 5.90 2.69
CA PHE A 16 -3.09 5.59 3.91
C PHE A 16 -3.47 6.87 4.68
N SER A 17 -2.49 7.79 4.88
CA SER A 17 -2.65 9.00 5.68
C SER A 17 -3.68 9.97 5.10
N GLU A 18 -3.66 10.16 3.78
CA GLU A 18 -4.61 11.04 3.08
C GLU A 18 -6.06 10.53 3.15
N ASN A 19 -6.25 9.23 3.37
CA ASN A 19 -7.57 8.62 3.37
C ASN A 19 -8.01 8.15 4.78
N ILE A 20 -7.29 8.52 5.83
CA ILE A 20 -7.55 8.04 7.19
C ILE A 20 -8.96 8.39 7.70
N ASP A 21 -9.48 9.54 7.35
CA ASP A 21 -10.81 9.98 7.79
C ASP A 21 -11.93 9.18 7.10
N GLU A 22 -11.74 8.81 5.82
CA GLU A 22 -12.68 7.92 5.13
C GLU A 22 -12.66 6.50 5.73
N ILE A 23 -11.47 6.00 6.11
CA ILE A 23 -11.32 4.72 6.80
C ILE A 23 -12.05 4.76 8.14
N LYS A 24 -11.87 5.80 8.93
CA LYS A 24 -12.59 5.98 10.22
C LYS A 24 -14.09 6.09 10.04
N ALA A 25 -14.56 6.72 8.97
CA ALA A 25 -16.00 6.83 8.66
C ALA A 25 -16.67 5.46 8.41
N LEU A 26 -15.88 4.43 8.03
CA LEU A 26 -16.35 3.04 7.94
C LEU A 26 -16.45 2.34 9.30
N GLY A 27 -16.05 2.99 10.39
CA GLY A 27 -15.95 2.38 11.71
C GLY A 27 -14.70 1.50 11.90
N ILE A 28 -13.71 1.62 11.02
CA ILE A 28 -12.45 0.87 11.10
C ILE A 28 -11.42 1.72 11.85
N GLU A 29 -10.90 1.19 12.96
CA GLU A 29 -9.73 1.74 13.62
C GLU A 29 -8.48 1.22 12.92
N ALA A 30 -7.73 2.11 12.24
CA ALA A 30 -6.50 1.74 11.57
C ALA A 30 -5.43 2.81 11.81
N GLU A 31 -4.18 2.38 11.91
CA GLU A 31 -3.01 3.24 12.10
C GLU A 31 -1.92 2.80 11.11
N VAL A 32 -1.29 3.78 10.43
CA VAL A 32 -0.13 3.53 9.58
C VAL A 32 1.13 4.08 10.22
N SER A 33 2.21 3.34 10.14
CA SER A 33 3.54 3.74 10.62
C SER A 33 4.61 3.19 9.68
N TYR A 34 5.78 3.81 9.67
CA TYR A 34 6.91 3.18 9.03
C TYR A 34 7.35 1.95 9.82
N LEU A 35 7.89 0.96 9.12
CA LEU A 35 8.37 -0.27 9.76
C LEU A 35 9.44 0.01 10.84
N ALA A 36 10.24 1.05 10.65
CA ALA A 36 11.27 1.48 11.60
C ALA A 36 10.68 1.96 12.95
N ASP A 37 9.44 2.46 12.93
CA ASP A 37 8.77 3.02 14.09
C ASP A 37 8.04 1.94 14.93
N PHE A 38 8.12 0.67 14.54
CA PHE A 38 7.51 -0.44 15.28
C PHE A 38 7.82 -0.43 16.79
N PRO A 39 9.06 -0.11 17.26
CA PRO A 39 9.35 -0.05 18.69
C PRO A 39 8.45 0.90 19.51
N GLU A 40 7.96 1.97 18.88
CA GLU A 40 7.06 2.95 19.52
C GLU A 40 5.62 2.40 19.66
N VAL A 41 5.23 1.52 18.74
CA VAL A 41 3.91 0.89 18.70
C VAL A 41 3.87 -0.36 19.58
N GLU A 42 4.97 -1.09 19.71
CA GLU A 42 5.06 -2.41 20.35
C GLU A 42 4.42 -2.45 21.74
N SER A 43 4.63 -1.41 22.57
CA SER A 43 4.13 -1.36 23.96
C SER A 43 2.61 -1.22 24.07
N ARG A 44 1.94 -0.82 22.97
CA ARG A 44 0.48 -0.60 22.92
C ARG A 44 -0.28 -1.82 22.41
N LEU A 45 0.43 -2.80 21.83
CA LEU A 45 -0.17 -3.95 21.16
C LEU A 45 -0.82 -4.93 22.15
N ASN A 46 -1.94 -5.46 21.75
CA ASN A 46 -2.68 -6.49 22.49
C ASN A 46 -3.24 -7.58 21.56
N SER A 47 -3.75 -8.67 22.13
CA SER A 47 -4.20 -9.85 21.37
C SER A 47 -5.39 -9.62 20.44
N ASN A 48 -6.05 -8.47 20.53
CA ASN A 48 -7.21 -8.14 19.68
C ASN A 48 -6.83 -7.28 18.46
N ASP A 49 -5.56 -6.94 18.34
CA ASP A 49 -5.07 -6.14 17.21
C ASP A 49 -4.75 -7.01 16.00
N VAL A 50 -4.61 -6.40 14.85
CA VAL A 50 -4.13 -7.04 13.61
C VAL A 50 -2.92 -6.28 13.12
N LEU A 51 -1.83 -6.99 12.79
CA LEU A 51 -0.64 -6.39 12.23
C LEU A 51 -0.51 -6.76 10.76
N VAL A 52 -0.26 -5.76 9.94
CA VAL A 52 0.05 -5.93 8.52
C VAL A 52 1.37 -5.24 8.24
N SER A 53 2.26 -5.87 7.51
CA SER A 53 3.43 -5.18 6.97
C SER A 53 3.56 -5.43 5.48
N ARG A 54 3.85 -4.37 4.71
CA ARG A 54 4.16 -4.44 3.29
C ARG A 54 5.58 -3.99 3.06
N ASN A 55 6.42 -4.88 2.50
CA ASN A 55 7.86 -4.73 2.53
C ASN A 55 8.47 -4.80 1.14
N PHE A 56 9.16 -3.75 0.75
CA PHE A 56 10.00 -3.72 -0.44
C PHE A 56 11.46 -4.01 -0.04
N GLY A 57 12.16 -4.86 -0.81
CA GLY A 57 13.53 -5.25 -0.55
C GLY A 57 13.72 -6.54 0.26
N GLY A 58 12.64 -7.20 0.65
CA GLY A 58 12.67 -8.53 1.28
C GLY A 58 13.37 -8.58 2.64
N LEU A 59 13.72 -9.81 3.08
CA LEU A 59 14.37 -10.04 4.37
C LEU A 59 15.79 -9.47 4.44
N SER A 60 16.48 -9.31 3.33
CA SER A 60 17.85 -8.81 3.30
C SER A 60 17.95 -7.34 3.73
N PHE A 61 16.87 -6.57 3.59
CA PHE A 61 16.87 -5.14 3.91
C PHE A 61 16.27 -4.82 5.28
N GLN A 62 15.19 -5.50 5.66
CA GLN A 62 14.43 -5.19 6.89
C GLN A 62 14.14 -6.42 7.75
N GLY A 63 14.86 -7.53 7.53
CA GLY A 63 14.59 -8.82 8.16
C GLY A 63 14.58 -8.78 9.68
N ASP A 64 15.49 -8.05 10.31
CA ASP A 64 15.58 -7.97 11.78
C ASP A 64 14.29 -7.37 12.38
N MET A 65 13.76 -6.31 11.77
CA MET A 65 12.54 -5.68 12.25
C MET A 65 11.32 -6.58 12.00
N LEU A 66 11.24 -7.22 10.83
CA LEU A 66 10.16 -8.17 10.52
C LEU A 66 10.17 -9.37 11.47
N MET A 67 11.35 -9.91 11.79
CA MET A 67 11.49 -10.98 12.78
C MET A 67 11.08 -10.53 14.19
N ARG A 68 11.40 -9.29 14.56
CA ARG A 68 10.94 -8.71 15.84
C ARG A 68 9.41 -8.64 15.88
N ILE A 69 8.75 -8.11 14.85
CA ILE A 69 7.29 -8.04 14.76
C ILE A 69 6.70 -9.46 14.85
N ASN A 70 7.24 -10.43 14.08
CA ASN A 70 6.80 -11.81 14.13
C ASN A 70 6.90 -12.40 15.56
N SER A 71 8.00 -12.14 16.26
CA SER A 71 8.22 -12.62 17.63
C SER A 71 7.18 -12.05 18.60
N VAL A 72 6.91 -10.74 18.50
CA VAL A 72 5.89 -10.05 19.32
C VAL A 72 4.50 -10.58 18.99
N ALA A 73 4.18 -10.73 17.70
CA ALA A 73 2.90 -11.24 17.25
C ALA A 73 2.64 -12.67 17.76
N LYS A 74 3.61 -13.55 17.68
CA LYS A 74 3.52 -14.93 18.23
C LYS A 74 3.34 -14.94 19.73
N LYS A 75 4.13 -14.15 20.46
CA LYS A 75 4.07 -14.06 21.92
C LYS A 75 2.69 -13.61 22.42
N ASN A 76 2.11 -12.63 21.74
CA ASN A 76 0.84 -12.01 22.13
C ASN A 76 -0.37 -12.59 21.40
N ARG A 77 -0.17 -13.60 20.51
CA ARG A 77 -1.21 -14.23 19.69
C ARG A 77 -1.95 -13.24 18.78
N ILE A 78 -1.22 -12.28 18.24
CA ILE A 78 -1.74 -11.27 17.32
C ILE A 78 -1.66 -11.81 15.89
N PRO A 79 -2.72 -11.74 15.08
CA PRO A 79 -2.64 -11.99 13.66
C PRO A 79 -1.63 -11.04 12.99
N PHE A 80 -0.60 -11.60 12.36
CA PHE A 80 0.40 -10.83 11.62
C PHE A 80 0.49 -11.31 10.18
N LEU A 81 0.27 -10.40 9.24
CA LEU A 81 0.38 -10.58 7.80
C LEU A 81 1.65 -9.87 7.33
N CYS A 82 2.68 -10.63 7.04
CA CYS A 82 3.95 -10.12 6.53
C CYS A 82 4.00 -10.29 5.01
N LEU A 83 3.85 -9.20 4.26
CA LEU A 83 3.65 -9.22 2.82
C LEU A 83 4.85 -8.66 2.08
N PRO A 84 5.26 -9.25 0.95
CA PRO A 84 6.21 -8.62 0.03
C PRO A 84 5.59 -7.39 -0.63
N GLY A 85 6.45 -6.51 -1.16
CA GLY A 85 6.02 -5.30 -1.88
C GLY A 85 5.23 -5.61 -3.14
N PHE A 86 5.65 -6.66 -3.87
CA PHE A 86 4.97 -7.21 -5.04
C PHE A 86 4.84 -8.72 -4.92
N LYS A 87 3.87 -9.30 -5.62
CA LYS A 87 3.58 -10.76 -5.60
C LYS A 87 4.77 -11.64 -5.96
N ASN A 88 5.65 -11.16 -6.82
CA ASN A 88 6.83 -11.91 -7.29
C ASN A 88 8.11 -11.53 -6.56
N ASP A 89 8.03 -10.70 -5.51
CA ASP A 89 9.16 -10.40 -4.64
C ASP A 89 9.50 -11.59 -3.75
N ASP A 90 10.43 -11.39 -2.82
CA ASP A 90 10.94 -12.41 -1.92
C ASP A 90 9.82 -13.16 -1.16
N PRO A 91 9.47 -14.40 -1.55
CA PRO A 91 8.40 -15.16 -0.91
C PRO A 91 8.74 -15.57 0.53
N SER A 92 10.02 -15.48 0.94
CA SER A 92 10.44 -15.79 2.31
C SER A 92 9.82 -14.85 3.33
N VAL A 93 9.46 -13.62 2.94
CA VAL A 93 8.74 -12.65 3.76
C VAL A 93 7.41 -13.23 4.26
N LEU A 94 6.67 -13.92 3.40
CA LEU A 94 5.38 -14.54 3.75
C LEU A 94 5.52 -15.57 4.89
N SER A 95 6.68 -16.24 5.01
CA SER A 95 6.93 -17.23 6.06
C SER A 95 6.95 -16.64 7.48
N LEU A 96 7.09 -15.31 7.60
CA LEU A 96 7.00 -14.60 8.86
C LEU A 96 5.56 -14.29 9.29
N SER A 97 4.57 -14.53 8.45
CA SER A 97 3.17 -14.37 8.82
C SER A 97 2.78 -15.39 9.89
N THR A 98 1.86 -14.99 10.77
CA THR A 98 1.30 -15.89 11.80
C THR A 98 -0.09 -16.42 11.42
N VAL A 99 -0.56 -16.07 10.23
CA VAL A 99 -1.87 -16.43 9.67
C VAL A 99 -1.70 -17.38 8.48
N PRO A 100 -2.77 -18.08 8.04
CA PRO A 100 -2.75 -18.92 6.85
C PRO A 100 -2.33 -18.17 5.59
N ILE A 101 -1.62 -18.86 4.69
CA ILE A 101 -1.04 -18.28 3.46
C ILE A 101 -2.10 -17.78 2.48
N ASP A 102 -3.26 -18.40 2.43
CA ASP A 102 -4.39 -17.99 1.61
C ASP A 102 -4.91 -16.60 1.98
N ILE A 103 -4.93 -16.27 3.28
CA ILE A 103 -5.29 -14.94 3.77
C ILE A 103 -4.25 -13.92 3.31
N CYS A 104 -2.96 -14.24 3.38
CA CYS A 104 -1.89 -13.39 2.88
C CYS A 104 -2.02 -13.17 1.35
N ASN A 105 -2.32 -14.23 0.60
CA ASN A 105 -2.48 -14.15 -0.85
C ASN A 105 -3.71 -13.31 -1.24
N GLN A 106 -4.81 -13.44 -0.51
CA GLN A 106 -5.98 -12.58 -0.73
C GLN A 106 -5.62 -11.10 -0.48
N LEU A 107 -4.90 -10.81 0.60
CA LEU A 107 -4.49 -9.44 0.89
C LEU A 107 -3.50 -8.89 -0.15
N LEU A 108 -2.57 -9.71 -0.62
CA LEU A 108 -1.64 -9.36 -1.71
C LEU A 108 -2.36 -8.99 -3.00
N SER A 109 -3.50 -9.63 -3.32
CA SER A 109 -4.25 -9.31 -4.53
C SER A 109 -4.76 -7.86 -4.54
N TYR A 110 -5.11 -7.28 -3.39
CA TYR A 110 -5.45 -5.87 -3.28
C TYR A 110 -4.22 -4.97 -3.49
N TYR A 111 -3.03 -5.45 -3.12
CA TYR A 111 -1.81 -4.64 -3.13
C TYR A 111 -1.02 -4.72 -4.44
N GLU A 112 -1.41 -5.57 -5.38
CA GLU A 112 -0.90 -5.54 -6.75
C GLU A 112 -1.21 -4.21 -7.45
N SER A 113 -2.34 -3.60 -7.10
CA SER A 113 -2.72 -2.25 -7.51
C SER A 113 -3.12 -1.45 -6.28
N PHE A 114 -2.11 -1.04 -5.49
CA PHE A 114 -2.32 -0.42 -4.18
C PHE A 114 -2.86 1.01 -4.34
N SER A 115 -4.17 1.09 -4.52
CA SER A 115 -4.98 2.31 -4.62
C SER A 115 -5.89 2.43 -3.41
N PHE A 116 -6.51 3.60 -3.21
CA PHE A 116 -7.43 3.77 -2.07
C PHE A 116 -8.64 2.83 -2.12
N PRO A 117 -9.34 2.59 -3.25
CA PRO A 117 -10.38 1.57 -3.31
C PRO A 117 -9.92 0.19 -2.83
N ASN A 118 -8.74 -0.26 -3.28
CA ASN A 118 -8.19 -1.54 -2.87
C ASN A 118 -7.75 -1.55 -1.40
N LEU A 119 -7.15 -0.48 -0.89
CA LEU A 119 -6.83 -0.34 0.53
C LEU A 119 -8.10 -0.44 1.38
N ARG A 120 -9.15 0.30 1.01
CA ARG A 120 -10.44 0.29 1.70
C ARG A 120 -11.04 -1.12 1.79
N GLU A 121 -11.10 -1.82 0.66
CA GLU A 121 -11.67 -3.17 0.62
C GLU A 121 -10.80 -4.19 1.39
N SER A 122 -9.48 -4.05 1.35
CA SER A 122 -8.56 -4.88 2.14
C SER A 122 -8.76 -4.69 3.65
N LEU A 123 -9.01 -3.46 4.10
CA LEU A 123 -9.28 -3.15 5.50
C LEU A 123 -10.64 -3.70 5.95
N LYS A 124 -11.67 -3.65 5.10
CA LYS A 124 -12.96 -4.30 5.37
C LYS A 124 -12.79 -5.82 5.47
N TYR A 125 -12.04 -6.45 4.53
CA TYR A 125 -11.72 -7.87 4.58
C TYR A 125 -11.09 -8.27 5.91
N LEU A 126 -10.05 -7.54 6.35
CA LEU A 126 -9.39 -7.81 7.62
C LEU A 126 -10.30 -7.58 8.83
N SER A 127 -11.14 -6.52 8.78
CA SER A 127 -12.08 -6.22 9.85
C SER A 127 -13.15 -7.30 10.00
N ASP A 128 -13.71 -7.78 8.89
CA ASP A 128 -14.70 -8.86 8.92
C ASP A 128 -14.08 -10.18 9.40
N LEU A 129 -12.82 -10.44 9.03
CA LEU A 129 -12.14 -11.68 9.38
C LEU A 129 -11.69 -11.73 10.85
N TYR A 130 -11.16 -10.62 11.38
CA TYR A 130 -10.50 -10.62 12.70
C TYR A 130 -11.18 -9.76 13.74
N LEU A 131 -11.95 -8.73 13.35
CA LEU A 131 -12.55 -7.79 14.29
C LEU A 131 -14.05 -8.02 14.51
N GLY A 132 -14.61 -9.06 13.85
CA GLY A 132 -16.01 -9.46 14.01
C GLY A 132 -17.02 -8.46 13.42
N THR A 133 -16.60 -7.67 12.46
CA THR A 133 -17.49 -6.77 11.70
C THR A 133 -18.22 -7.53 10.58
N SER A 134 -19.12 -6.87 9.90
CA SER A 134 -19.85 -7.39 8.72
C SER A 134 -19.98 -6.27 7.70
N LEU A 135 -18.86 -5.63 7.36
CA LEU A 135 -18.82 -4.50 6.44
C LEU A 135 -19.05 -4.93 4.98
N GLY A 136 -18.72 -6.19 4.69
CA GLY A 136 -18.72 -6.71 3.33
C GLY A 136 -17.60 -6.10 2.50
N TRP A 137 -16.84 -6.91 1.83
CA TRP A 137 -15.73 -6.52 0.95
C TRP A 137 -15.98 -7.03 -0.45
N VAL A 138 -15.33 -6.42 -1.44
CA VAL A 138 -15.37 -6.84 -2.84
C VAL A 138 -13.96 -7.18 -3.33
N GLU A 139 -13.87 -7.95 -4.40
CA GLU A 139 -12.61 -8.31 -5.04
C GLU A 139 -11.84 -7.05 -5.48
N PRO A 140 -10.49 -7.12 -5.52
CA PRO A 140 -9.68 -5.97 -5.85
C PRO A 140 -9.92 -5.46 -7.28
N GLU A 141 -9.91 -4.14 -7.42
CA GLU A 141 -9.87 -3.49 -8.72
C GLU A 141 -8.47 -3.65 -9.35
N SER A 142 -8.43 -3.96 -10.63
CA SER A 142 -7.17 -3.98 -11.39
C SER A 142 -7.00 -2.68 -12.17
N TYR A 143 -5.77 -2.17 -12.16
CA TYR A 143 -5.40 -0.96 -12.88
C TYR A 143 -4.33 -1.30 -13.94
N PRO A 144 -4.28 -0.58 -15.07
CA PRO A 144 -3.25 -0.76 -16.08
C PRO A 144 -1.83 -0.64 -15.51
N GLU A 145 -0.89 -1.42 -16.03
CA GLU A 145 0.52 -1.37 -15.62
C GLU A 145 1.20 -0.06 -16.05
N PHE A 146 0.70 0.57 -17.09
CA PHE A 146 1.20 1.83 -17.64
C PHE A 146 0.04 2.67 -18.17
N GLY A 147 0.25 3.97 -18.25
CA GLY A 147 -0.75 4.91 -18.74
C GLY A 147 -0.24 6.35 -18.74
N THR A 148 -1.14 7.28 -18.99
CA THR A 148 -0.88 8.71 -18.93
C THR A 148 -1.75 9.34 -17.84
N LEU A 149 -1.33 10.48 -17.29
CA LEU A 149 -2.17 11.24 -16.38
C LEU A 149 -3.50 11.60 -17.07
N PRO A 150 -4.64 11.56 -16.34
CA PRO A 150 -5.96 11.85 -16.92
C PRO A 150 -6.04 13.16 -17.69
N LYS A 151 -5.34 14.20 -17.21
CA LYS A 151 -5.27 15.52 -17.84
C LYS A 151 -4.49 15.51 -19.17
N TYR A 152 -3.63 14.51 -19.41
CA TYR A 152 -2.72 14.43 -20.55
C TYR A 152 -2.94 13.17 -21.41
N GLN A 153 -4.18 12.79 -21.63
CA GLN A 153 -4.56 11.56 -22.36
C GLN A 153 -4.26 11.59 -23.88
N LYS A 154 -3.33 12.44 -24.31
CA LYS A 154 -2.89 12.41 -25.71
C LYS A 154 -2.00 11.19 -25.96
N THR A 155 -2.30 10.46 -27.02
CA THR A 155 -1.43 9.35 -27.44
C THR A 155 -0.09 9.89 -27.97
N LEU A 156 0.96 9.08 -27.97
CA LEU A 156 2.24 9.43 -28.62
C LEU A 156 2.07 9.79 -30.12
N THR A 157 1.04 9.25 -30.76
CA THR A 157 0.70 9.54 -32.16
C THR A 157 0.15 10.96 -32.29
N ASP A 158 -0.73 11.36 -31.38
CA ASP A 158 -1.31 12.72 -31.36
C ASP A 158 -0.21 13.76 -31.10
N LEU A 159 0.68 13.48 -30.15
CA LEU A 159 1.82 14.34 -29.83
C LEU A 159 2.78 14.49 -31.01
N LYS A 160 3.03 13.44 -31.80
CA LYS A 160 3.87 13.48 -32.99
C LYS A 160 3.23 14.30 -34.11
N SER A 161 1.92 14.20 -34.32
CA SER A 161 1.22 14.91 -35.37
C SER A 161 1.11 16.41 -35.10
N GLU A 162 0.91 16.81 -33.83
CA GLU A 162 0.74 18.23 -33.43
C GLU A 162 2.06 19.00 -33.32
N ASN A 163 3.19 18.32 -33.11
CA ASN A 163 4.44 18.96 -32.65
C ASN A 163 5.67 18.62 -33.49
N SER A 164 5.53 18.39 -34.77
CA SER A 164 6.64 18.00 -35.66
C SER A 164 7.87 18.95 -35.67
N GLN A 165 7.71 20.16 -35.10
CA GLN A 165 8.79 21.18 -34.99
C GLN A 165 9.04 21.68 -33.55
N LYS A 166 8.30 21.21 -32.54
CA LYS A 166 8.49 21.64 -31.17
C LYS A 166 9.37 20.65 -30.41
N LYS A 167 10.13 21.16 -29.43
CA LYS A 167 10.82 20.29 -28.48
C LYS A 167 9.77 19.63 -27.60
N VAL A 168 9.90 18.32 -27.37
CA VAL A 168 9.02 17.54 -26.51
C VAL A 168 9.83 17.07 -25.31
N ILE A 169 9.30 17.30 -24.12
CA ILE A 169 9.83 16.79 -22.86
C ILE A 169 8.87 15.72 -22.37
N ALA A 170 9.37 14.52 -22.08
CA ALA A 170 8.60 13.44 -21.49
C ALA A 170 8.99 13.28 -20.03
N ILE A 171 8.01 13.27 -19.14
CA ILE A 171 8.18 13.00 -17.71
C ILE A 171 7.68 11.58 -17.45
N LEU A 172 8.59 10.72 -16.98
CA LEU A 172 8.27 9.36 -16.55
C LEU A 172 8.24 9.30 -15.04
N PHE A 173 7.21 8.70 -14.50
CA PHE A 173 7.05 8.55 -13.05
C PHE A 173 6.53 7.15 -12.70
N TYR A 174 6.68 6.75 -11.44
CA TYR A 174 6.24 5.45 -10.97
C TYR A 174 4.71 5.38 -10.89
N ARG A 175 4.17 4.23 -11.28
CA ARG A 175 2.74 3.91 -11.18
C ARG A 175 2.17 4.12 -9.77
N SER A 176 2.99 3.97 -8.72
CA SER A 176 2.57 4.22 -7.33
C SER A 176 2.05 5.63 -7.09
N HIS A 177 2.61 6.67 -7.73
CA HIS A 177 2.07 8.02 -7.65
C HIS A 177 0.67 8.11 -8.25
N PHE A 178 0.44 7.42 -9.36
CA PHE A 178 -0.89 7.36 -9.98
C PHE A 178 -1.91 6.66 -9.05
N LEU A 179 -1.55 5.51 -8.50
CA LEU A 179 -2.43 4.73 -7.62
C LEU A 179 -2.72 5.44 -6.28
N ALA A 180 -1.74 6.18 -5.76
CA ALA A 180 -1.86 6.97 -4.55
C ALA A 180 -2.52 8.35 -4.77
N ASN A 181 -2.84 8.71 -6.03
CA ASN A 181 -3.29 10.06 -6.41
C ASN A 181 -2.32 11.17 -5.98
N ASP A 182 -1.02 10.84 -5.91
CA ASP A 182 0.07 11.74 -5.50
C ASP A 182 0.69 12.40 -6.73
N PHE A 183 0.00 13.42 -7.27
CA PHE A 183 0.38 14.11 -8.50
C PHE A 183 1.09 15.43 -8.29
N GLU A 184 1.12 15.96 -7.08
CA GLU A 184 1.67 17.28 -6.78
C GLU A 184 3.13 17.45 -7.23
N PRO A 185 4.07 16.51 -6.95
CA PRO A 185 5.46 16.63 -7.40
C PRO A 185 5.59 16.63 -8.93
N ILE A 186 4.72 15.86 -9.61
CA ILE A 186 4.71 15.73 -11.06
C ILE A 186 4.16 17.01 -11.68
N GLN A 187 3.04 17.53 -11.15
CA GLN A 187 2.42 18.76 -11.63
C GLN A 187 3.34 19.96 -11.44
N SER A 188 3.98 20.11 -10.27
CA SER A 188 4.95 21.17 -9.99
C SER A 188 6.13 21.13 -10.97
N THR A 189 6.57 19.92 -11.36
CA THR A 189 7.63 19.78 -12.36
C THR A 189 7.17 20.22 -13.74
N ILE A 190 5.94 19.89 -14.13
CA ILE A 190 5.35 20.32 -15.41
C ILE A 190 5.23 21.83 -15.44
N ASP A 191 4.65 22.43 -14.39
CA ASP A 191 4.44 23.87 -14.32
C ASP A 191 5.77 24.64 -14.41
N ALA A 192 6.83 24.17 -13.75
CA ALA A 192 8.17 24.75 -13.84
C ALA A 192 8.86 24.61 -15.21
N ILE A 193 8.41 23.67 -16.05
CA ILE A 193 8.91 23.50 -17.43
C ILE A 193 8.15 24.41 -18.40
N GLU A 194 6.88 24.68 -18.12
CA GLU A 194 6.00 25.51 -18.96
C GLU A 194 6.19 27.01 -18.76
N GLU A 195 6.82 27.46 -17.63
CA GLU A 195 7.26 28.84 -17.37
C GLU A 195 8.49 29.22 -18.23
#